data_a5187c741a2a357c941dd5267af3e366
#
_entry.id   a5187c741a2a357c941dd5267af3e366
#
_cell.length_a   1.000
_cell.length_b   1.000
_cell.length_c   1.000
_cell.angle_alpha   90.00
_cell.angle_beta   90.00
_cell.angle_gamma   90.00
#
_symmetry.space_group_name_H-M   'P 1'
#
loop_
_entity.id
_entity.type
_entity.pdbx_description
1 polymer ?
#
loop_
_entity_poly.entity_id
_entity_poly.type
_entity_poly.pdbx_seq_one_letter_code
_entity_poly.pdbx_strand_id
1 'polypeptide(L)'
;FAKNAAFEEDNTTKNYLLFFLKGDFTICCNQFHNKLFHAGEMILIPRSSRLKGFAETDSSLLSMFFDIPAENCDKLILQSLSNVCNNIKYDFSPIKIRYPLTLFLEVLTHCIKNGMSCAHLHGLMQREFFFLLRGFYEKQEIAALFHPIIGKEVDFKDFVMHNHTKVDNIEQLISLSNMGRSCFF
;
A
#
# COMPACT_ATOMS: atom_id res chain seq x y z
N PHE A 1 -16.37 12.40 2.83
CA PHE A 1 -17.50 11.52 2.54
C PHE A 1 -18.62 11.85 3.51
N ALA A 2 -19.85 12.10 2.99
CA ALA A 2 -21.06 12.13 3.81
C ALA A 2 -21.41 10.70 4.26
N LYS A 3 -22.19 10.59 5.32
CA LYS A 3 -22.74 9.30 5.76
C LYS A 3 -23.44 8.58 4.61
N ASN A 4 -23.21 7.28 4.46
CA ASN A 4 -23.68 6.41 3.38
C ASN A 4 -23.13 6.74 1.97
N ALA A 5 -22.18 7.66 1.83
CA ALA A 5 -21.51 7.86 0.56
C ALA A 5 -20.73 6.60 0.18
N ALA A 6 -21.07 6.02 -0.96
CA ALA A 6 -20.39 4.84 -1.51
C ALA A 6 -19.28 5.24 -2.47
N PHE A 7 -18.28 4.39 -2.59
CA PHE A 7 -17.23 4.50 -3.59
C PHE A 7 -16.88 3.11 -4.14
N GLU A 8 -16.47 3.10 -5.39
CA GLU A 8 -15.93 1.92 -6.06
C GLU A 8 -14.76 2.33 -6.93
N GLU A 9 -13.67 1.57 -6.87
CA GLU A 9 -12.46 1.84 -7.63
C GLU A 9 -11.79 0.53 -8.05
N ASP A 10 -11.49 0.41 -9.34
CA ASP A 10 -10.61 -0.61 -9.87
C ASP A 10 -9.18 -0.06 -9.91
N ASN A 11 -8.42 -0.34 -8.87
CA ASN A 11 -7.03 0.08 -8.76
C ASN A 11 -6.12 -0.84 -9.57
N THR A 12 -5.76 -0.41 -10.76
CA THR A 12 -4.95 -1.22 -11.69
C THR A 12 -3.45 -0.95 -11.62
N THR A 13 -3.02 0.21 -11.14
CA THR A 13 -1.68 0.71 -11.41
C THR A 13 -0.80 0.95 -10.19
N LYS A 14 -1.34 1.31 -9.04
CA LYS A 14 -0.56 1.79 -7.89
C LYS A 14 -0.94 1.10 -6.59
N ASN A 15 0.00 1.08 -5.65
CA ASN A 15 -0.29 0.75 -4.27
C ASN A 15 -0.77 2.00 -3.55
N TYR A 16 -1.81 1.89 -2.73
CA TYR A 16 -2.33 2.98 -1.92
C TYR A 16 -2.23 2.64 -0.44
N LEU A 17 -1.76 3.61 0.34
CA LEU A 17 -1.97 3.64 1.78
C LEU A 17 -3.19 4.51 2.06
N LEU A 18 -4.18 3.94 2.71
CA LEU A 18 -5.35 4.66 3.18
C LEU A 18 -5.19 4.93 4.67
N PHE A 19 -5.35 6.20 5.05
CA PHE A 19 -5.33 6.67 6.42
C PHE A 19 -6.72 7.18 6.77
N PHE A 20 -7.39 6.53 7.71
CA PHE A 20 -8.72 6.90 8.15
C PHE A 20 -8.60 8.01 9.20
N LEU A 21 -8.93 9.25 8.81
CA LEU A 21 -8.70 10.44 9.64
C LEU A 21 -9.90 10.75 10.54
N LYS A 22 -11.13 10.44 10.07
CA LYS A 22 -12.38 10.69 10.80
C LYS A 22 -13.43 9.69 10.37
N GLY A 23 -14.28 9.28 11.32
CA GLY A 23 -15.44 8.41 11.08
C GLY A 23 -15.06 6.96 10.80
N ASP A 24 -16.04 6.23 10.31
CA ASP A 24 -15.96 4.79 10.07
C ASP A 24 -16.27 4.46 8.61
N PHE A 25 -15.61 3.44 8.10
CA PHE A 25 -15.79 2.94 6.73
C PHE A 25 -15.96 1.44 6.74
N THR A 26 -16.92 0.94 5.96
CA THR A 26 -16.96 -0.47 5.59
C THR A 26 -16.41 -0.66 4.19
N ILE A 27 -15.38 -1.53 4.07
CA ILE A 27 -14.63 -1.73 2.83
C ILE A 27 -14.59 -3.21 2.46
N CYS A 28 -14.77 -3.46 1.16
CA CYS A 28 -14.49 -4.74 0.51
C CYS A 28 -13.26 -4.54 -0.40
N CYS A 29 -12.29 -5.46 -0.31
CA CYS A 29 -11.11 -5.46 -1.16
C CYS A 29 -10.81 -6.89 -1.63
N ASN A 30 -10.94 -7.15 -2.92
CA ASN A 30 -10.79 -8.49 -3.51
C ASN A 30 -11.66 -9.54 -2.79
N GLN A 31 -11.03 -10.55 -2.14
CA GLN A 31 -11.70 -11.61 -1.39
C GLN A 31 -12.17 -11.19 0.01
N PHE A 32 -11.79 -10.01 0.49
CA PHE A 32 -12.18 -9.53 1.81
C PHE A 32 -13.43 -8.67 1.72
N HIS A 33 -14.45 -9.05 2.48
CA HIS A 33 -15.76 -8.39 2.42
C HIS A 33 -16.12 -7.76 3.77
N ASN A 34 -16.78 -6.60 3.71
CA ASN A 34 -17.38 -5.92 4.85
C ASN A 34 -16.44 -5.74 6.05
N LYS A 35 -15.17 -5.38 5.77
CA LYS A 35 -14.21 -5.03 6.81
C LYS A 35 -14.47 -3.61 7.29
N LEU A 36 -14.60 -3.45 8.60
CA LEU A 36 -14.82 -2.16 9.24
C LEU A 36 -13.49 -1.52 9.62
N PHE A 37 -13.35 -0.24 9.30
CA PHE A 37 -12.18 0.59 9.59
C PHE A 37 -12.61 1.83 10.36
N HIS A 38 -11.83 2.20 11.37
CA HIS A 38 -12.10 3.32 12.25
C HIS A 38 -11.08 4.46 12.08
N ALA A 39 -11.47 5.65 12.49
CA ALA A 39 -10.52 6.76 12.60
C ALA A 39 -9.28 6.36 13.42
N GLY A 40 -8.10 6.80 12.99
CA GLY A 40 -6.83 6.44 13.59
C GLY A 40 -6.27 5.09 13.14
N GLU A 41 -6.77 4.55 12.05
CA GLU A 41 -6.27 3.31 11.43
C GLU A 41 -5.71 3.58 10.04
N MET A 42 -4.85 2.67 9.56
CA MET A 42 -4.34 2.68 8.19
C MET A 42 -4.28 1.27 7.62
N ILE A 43 -4.41 1.18 6.30
CA ILE A 43 -4.36 -0.07 5.54
C ILE A 43 -3.69 0.15 4.19
N LEU A 44 -3.09 -0.90 3.66
CA LEU A 44 -2.53 -0.91 2.31
C LEU A 44 -3.50 -1.58 1.34
N ILE A 45 -3.79 -0.89 0.25
CA ILE A 45 -4.51 -1.42 -0.91
C ILE A 45 -3.48 -1.69 -2.01
N PRO A 46 -3.21 -2.95 -2.35
CA PRO A 46 -2.24 -3.27 -3.39
C PRO A 46 -2.78 -2.90 -4.77
N ARG A 47 -1.88 -2.68 -5.71
CA ARG A 47 -2.25 -2.58 -7.13
C ARG A 47 -2.99 -3.84 -7.58
N SER A 48 -3.75 -3.73 -8.66
CA SER A 48 -4.60 -4.81 -9.18
C SER A 48 -5.69 -5.26 -8.20
N SER A 49 -6.16 -4.33 -7.34
CA SER A 49 -7.26 -4.56 -6.41
C SER A 49 -8.55 -3.93 -6.91
N ARG A 50 -9.66 -4.60 -6.65
CA ARG A 50 -11.00 -4.02 -6.72
C ARG A 50 -11.44 -3.60 -5.34
N LEU A 51 -11.71 -2.32 -5.19
CA LEU A 51 -12.08 -1.70 -3.93
C LEU A 51 -13.52 -1.19 -4.01
N LYS A 52 -14.35 -1.55 -3.04
CA LYS A 52 -15.70 -1.02 -2.84
C LYS A 52 -15.89 -0.70 -1.37
N GLY A 53 -16.61 0.37 -1.08
CA GLY A 53 -16.91 0.68 0.30
C GLY A 53 -17.90 1.80 0.43
N PHE A 54 -18.25 2.09 1.66
CA PHE A 54 -19.10 3.22 2.02
C PHE A 54 -18.72 3.76 3.39
N ALA A 55 -19.05 5.02 3.61
CA ALA A 55 -18.87 5.70 4.89
C ALA A 55 -20.06 5.42 5.81
N GLU A 56 -19.81 4.84 6.97
CA GLU A 56 -20.84 4.57 7.99
C GLU A 56 -21.32 5.86 8.68
N THR A 57 -20.41 6.83 8.74
CA THR A 57 -20.62 8.14 9.37
C THR A 57 -20.06 9.22 8.46
N ASP A 58 -20.20 10.50 8.83
CA ASP A 58 -19.47 11.58 8.16
C ASP A 58 -17.97 11.40 8.38
N SER A 59 -17.27 11.04 7.30
CA SER A 59 -15.95 10.47 7.37
C SER A 59 -14.95 11.17 6.44
N SER A 60 -13.67 11.09 6.78
CA SER A 60 -12.59 11.52 5.92
C SER A 60 -11.43 10.55 5.95
N LEU A 61 -10.82 10.34 4.79
CA LEU A 61 -9.60 9.58 4.65
C LEU A 61 -8.60 10.37 3.80
N LEU A 62 -7.33 10.04 3.97
CA LEU A 62 -6.23 10.47 3.12
C LEU A 62 -5.67 9.25 2.41
N SER A 63 -5.42 9.37 1.10
CA SER A 63 -4.72 8.33 0.34
C SER A 63 -3.34 8.82 -0.09
N MET A 64 -2.34 7.98 0.09
CA MET A 64 -1.00 8.18 -0.42
C MET A 64 -0.64 7.01 -1.31
N PHE A 65 -0.40 7.27 -2.60
CA PHE A 65 0.03 6.22 -3.52
C PHE A 65 1.56 6.10 -3.54
N PHE A 66 2.04 4.89 -3.84
CA PHE A 66 3.45 4.65 -4.06
C PHE A 66 3.64 3.48 -5.02
N ASP A 67 4.73 3.52 -5.76
CA ASP A 67 5.25 2.36 -6.44
C ASP A 67 6.08 1.53 -5.46
N ILE A 68 6.45 0.30 -5.81
CA ILE A 68 7.39 -0.49 -4.99
C ILE A 68 8.64 0.38 -4.82
N PRO A 69 9.10 0.59 -3.57
CA PRO A 69 10.15 1.56 -3.29
C PRO A 69 11.36 1.37 -4.17
N ALA A 70 11.68 2.41 -4.93
CA ALA A 70 12.83 2.39 -5.85
C ALA A 70 14.17 2.62 -5.13
N GLU A 71 14.13 3.12 -3.90
CA GLU A 71 15.34 3.47 -3.15
C GLU A 71 15.85 2.31 -2.30
N ASN A 72 17.17 2.12 -2.31
CA ASN A 72 17.85 0.95 -1.74
C ASN A 72 17.48 0.66 -0.27
N CYS A 73 17.32 1.68 0.58
CA CYS A 73 17.01 1.48 1.99
C CYS A 73 15.62 0.89 2.21
N ASP A 74 14.61 1.41 1.52
CA ASP A 74 13.22 0.97 1.69
C ASP A 74 13.01 -0.42 1.07
N LYS A 75 13.69 -0.69 -0.06
CA LYS A 75 13.71 -2.01 -0.68
C LYS A 75 14.33 -3.07 0.23
N LEU A 76 15.46 -2.76 0.88
CA LEU A 76 16.12 -3.67 1.84
C LEU A 76 15.21 -3.95 3.05
N ILE A 77 14.47 -2.95 3.52
CA ILE A 77 13.51 -3.15 4.62
C ILE A 77 12.43 -4.14 4.19
N LEU A 78 11.77 -3.90 3.06
CA LEU A 78 10.71 -4.78 2.57
C LEU A 78 11.23 -6.21 2.32
N GLN A 79 12.45 -6.35 1.76
CA GLN A 79 13.09 -7.65 1.61
C GLN A 79 13.36 -8.35 2.95
N SER A 80 13.78 -7.61 3.97
CA SER A 80 14.04 -8.16 5.31
C SER A 80 12.77 -8.65 6.03
N LEU A 81 11.59 -8.18 5.57
CA LEU A 81 10.30 -8.56 6.12
C LEU A 81 9.70 -9.82 5.49
N SER A 82 10.25 -10.32 4.38
CA SER A 82 9.68 -11.47 3.66
C SER A 82 9.56 -12.70 4.55
N ASN A 83 10.59 -13.02 5.34
CA ASN A 83 10.56 -14.13 6.29
C ASN A 83 9.51 -13.94 7.40
N VAL A 84 9.24 -12.71 7.81
CA VAL A 84 8.21 -12.39 8.80
C VAL A 84 6.83 -12.57 8.19
N CYS A 85 6.64 -12.10 6.94
CA CYS A 85 5.38 -12.24 6.20
C CYS A 85 4.94 -13.71 6.04
N ASN A 86 5.87 -14.63 5.83
CA ASN A 86 5.57 -16.05 5.68
C ASN A 86 4.87 -16.66 6.91
N ASN A 87 5.03 -16.05 8.08
CA ASN A 87 4.43 -16.49 9.34
C ASN A 87 3.14 -15.71 9.69
N ILE A 88 2.70 -14.77 8.86
CA ILE A 88 1.51 -13.94 9.09
C ILE A 88 0.35 -14.48 8.28
N LYS A 89 -0.75 -14.83 8.95
CA LYS A 89 -2.03 -15.04 8.28
C LYS A 89 -2.65 -13.68 7.96
N TYR A 90 -2.54 -13.26 6.71
CA TYR A 90 -3.11 -11.98 6.27
C TYR A 90 -4.64 -12.05 6.19
N ASP A 91 -5.31 -11.08 6.80
CA ASP A 91 -6.76 -10.99 6.87
C ASP A 91 -7.34 -9.61 6.54
N PHE A 92 -6.53 -8.75 5.91
CA PHE A 92 -6.90 -7.37 5.58
C PHE A 92 -7.26 -6.54 6.83
N SER A 93 -6.52 -6.71 7.91
CA SER A 93 -6.68 -5.94 9.14
C SER A 93 -5.85 -4.66 9.12
N PRO A 94 -6.40 -3.55 9.64
CA PRO A 94 -5.67 -2.29 9.74
C PRO A 94 -4.60 -2.34 10.84
N ILE A 95 -3.65 -1.42 10.75
CA ILE A 95 -2.79 -1.09 11.87
C ILE A 95 -3.11 0.31 12.40
N LYS A 96 -2.82 0.56 13.67
CA LYS A 96 -3.10 1.84 14.33
C LYS A 96 -2.10 2.92 13.90
N ILE A 97 -2.61 4.11 13.62
CA ILE A 97 -1.80 5.31 13.43
C ILE A 97 -1.38 5.80 14.81
N ARG A 98 -0.05 5.92 15.04
CA ARG A 98 0.54 6.35 16.33
C ARG A 98 1.34 7.64 16.14
N TYR A 99 1.58 8.32 17.24
CA TYR A 99 2.59 9.38 17.26
C TYR A 99 3.98 8.79 16.93
N PRO A 100 4.82 9.42 16.05
CA PRO A 100 4.61 10.75 15.43
C PRO A 100 3.89 10.71 14.07
N LEU A 101 3.39 9.56 13.59
CA LEU A 101 2.71 9.47 12.31
C LEU A 101 1.41 10.31 12.26
N THR A 102 0.73 10.50 13.40
CA THR A 102 -0.40 11.43 13.51
C THR A 102 0.00 12.85 13.13
N LEU A 103 1.13 13.33 13.65
CA LEU A 103 1.65 14.68 13.35
C LEU A 103 2.03 14.81 11.88
N PHE A 104 2.68 13.78 11.31
CA PHE A 104 2.98 13.71 9.88
C PHE A 104 1.72 13.88 9.02
N LEU A 105 0.64 13.16 9.35
CA LEU A 105 -0.64 13.24 8.62
C LEU A 105 -1.31 14.60 8.76
N GLU A 106 -1.19 15.25 9.91
CA GLU A 106 -1.68 16.63 10.12
C GLU A 106 -0.94 17.61 9.21
N VAL A 107 0.40 17.56 9.17
CA VAL A 107 1.23 18.38 8.28
C VAL A 107 0.88 18.12 6.83
N LEU A 108 0.83 16.85 6.40
CA LEU A 108 0.50 16.48 5.02
C LEU A 108 -0.90 16.99 4.62
N THR A 109 -1.88 16.80 5.48
CA THR A 109 -3.26 17.27 5.27
C THR A 109 -3.30 18.81 5.15
N HIS A 110 -2.54 19.52 5.98
CA HIS A 110 -2.45 20.98 5.94
C HIS A 110 -1.81 21.44 4.63
N CYS A 111 -0.72 20.82 4.20
CA CYS A 111 -0.07 21.12 2.92
C CYS A 111 -1.04 20.95 1.74
N ILE A 112 -1.74 19.84 1.66
CA ILE A 112 -2.70 19.56 0.58
C ILE A 112 -3.84 20.58 0.57
N LYS A 113 -4.42 20.90 1.73
CA LYS A 113 -5.50 21.90 1.85
C LYS A 113 -5.08 23.30 1.42
N ASN A 114 -3.78 23.61 1.50
CA ASN A 114 -3.21 24.89 1.05
C ASN A 114 -2.63 24.84 -0.37
N GLY A 115 -2.99 23.81 -1.15
CA GLY A 115 -2.62 23.71 -2.56
C GLY A 115 -1.21 23.19 -2.83
N MET A 116 -0.51 22.71 -1.81
CA MET A 116 0.80 22.07 -1.98
C MET A 116 0.61 20.63 -2.43
N SER A 117 0.67 20.37 -3.74
CA SER A 117 0.44 19.05 -4.32
C SER A 117 1.47 18.64 -5.38
N CYS A 118 2.69 19.18 -5.30
CA CYS A 118 3.72 18.89 -6.30
C CYS A 118 4.35 17.51 -6.10
N ALA A 119 4.92 16.95 -7.17
CA ALA A 119 5.59 15.64 -7.12
C ALA A 119 6.74 15.57 -6.11
N HIS A 120 7.44 16.69 -5.89
CA HIS A 120 8.52 16.76 -4.89
C HIS A 120 8.00 16.58 -3.46
N LEU A 121 6.88 17.24 -3.11
CA LEU A 121 6.24 17.05 -1.80
C LEU A 121 5.84 15.59 -1.61
N HIS A 122 5.21 14.98 -2.63
CA HIS A 122 4.81 13.59 -2.57
C HIS A 122 6.00 12.65 -2.31
N GLY A 123 7.11 12.81 -3.04
CA GLY A 123 8.30 12.01 -2.83
C GLY A 123 8.95 12.20 -1.45
N LEU A 124 8.96 13.44 -0.94
CA LEU A 124 9.46 13.74 0.40
C LEU A 124 8.59 13.08 1.49
N MET A 125 7.28 13.24 1.39
CA MET A 125 6.32 12.68 2.35
C MET A 125 6.34 11.14 2.34
N GLN A 126 6.51 10.53 1.17
CA GLN A 126 6.66 9.08 1.07
C GLN A 126 7.89 8.57 1.83
N ARG A 127 9.04 9.23 1.66
CA ARG A 127 10.29 8.88 2.38
C ARG A 127 10.14 9.06 3.89
N GLU A 128 9.57 10.17 4.31
CA GLU A 128 9.29 10.44 5.72
C GLU A 128 8.37 9.37 6.32
N PHE A 129 7.31 9.00 5.64
CA PHE A 129 6.41 7.93 6.06
C PHE A 129 7.16 6.61 6.32
N PHE A 130 7.99 6.14 5.37
CA PHE A 130 8.76 4.91 5.55
C PHE A 130 9.77 5.03 6.69
N PHE A 131 10.38 6.19 6.86
CA PHE A 131 11.29 6.45 7.97
C PHE A 131 10.58 6.36 9.33
N LEU A 132 9.39 6.96 9.45
CA LEU A 132 8.57 6.90 10.65
C LEU A 132 8.07 5.48 10.94
N LEU A 133 7.63 4.75 9.92
CA LEU A 133 7.25 3.34 10.10
C LEU A 133 8.39 2.53 10.71
N ARG A 134 9.58 2.65 10.16
CA ARG A 134 10.75 1.92 10.63
C ARG A 134 11.14 2.28 12.07
N GLY A 135 10.97 3.54 12.46
CA GLY A 135 11.37 4.04 13.77
C GLY A 135 10.38 3.72 14.90
N PHE A 136 9.08 3.56 14.59
CA PHE A 136 8.03 3.56 15.59
C PHE A 136 7.06 2.36 15.51
N TYR A 137 7.23 1.48 14.53
CA TYR A 137 6.41 0.27 14.40
C TYR A 137 7.28 -0.99 14.47
N GLU A 138 6.72 -2.05 14.99
CA GLU A 138 7.39 -3.33 15.06
C GLU A 138 7.44 -4.01 13.67
N LYS A 139 8.44 -4.87 13.47
CA LYS A 139 8.61 -5.59 12.20
C LYS A 139 7.36 -6.38 11.80
N GLN A 140 6.67 -6.97 12.77
CA GLN A 140 5.44 -7.73 12.56
C GLN A 140 4.30 -6.84 12.07
N GLU A 141 4.16 -5.63 12.60
CA GLU A 141 3.14 -4.67 12.18
C GLU A 141 3.41 -4.16 10.75
N ILE A 142 4.67 -3.82 10.46
CA ILE A 142 5.09 -3.40 9.11
C ILE A 142 4.88 -4.55 8.13
N ALA A 143 5.25 -5.79 8.50
CA ALA A 143 5.05 -6.96 7.68
C ALA A 143 3.56 -7.25 7.45
N ALA A 144 2.70 -7.09 8.44
CA ALA A 144 1.25 -7.24 8.29
C ALA A 144 0.67 -6.18 7.34
N LEU A 145 1.07 -4.90 7.46
CA LEU A 145 0.64 -3.82 6.59
C LEU A 145 1.05 -4.07 5.13
N PHE A 146 2.31 -4.45 4.90
CA PHE A 146 2.87 -4.63 3.56
C PHE A 146 2.74 -6.06 3.02
N HIS A 147 2.11 -6.97 3.78
CA HIS A 147 1.91 -8.36 3.38
C HIS A 147 1.36 -8.51 1.94
N PRO A 148 0.38 -7.69 1.49
CA PRO A 148 -0.17 -7.84 0.14
C PRO A 148 0.84 -7.63 -0.99
N ILE A 149 1.98 -7.02 -0.72
CA ILE A 149 3.01 -6.73 -1.72
C ILE A 149 4.34 -7.47 -1.46
N ILE A 150 4.57 -7.94 -0.22
CA ILE A 150 5.78 -8.69 0.16
C ILE A 150 5.50 -10.20 0.16
N GLY A 151 4.36 -10.60 0.71
CA GLY A 151 3.98 -12.00 0.91
C GLY A 151 3.44 -12.70 -0.35
N LYS A 152 3.26 -11.95 -1.43
CA LYS A 152 3.07 -12.55 -2.76
C LYS A 152 4.46 -12.84 -3.34
N GLU A 153 4.70 -14.07 -3.77
CA GLU A 153 5.56 -14.26 -4.95
C GLU A 153 5.15 -13.20 -5.95
N VAL A 154 6.12 -12.42 -6.44
CA VAL A 154 5.88 -11.35 -7.42
C VAL A 154 4.89 -11.92 -8.41
N ASP A 155 3.65 -11.42 -8.41
CA ASP A 155 2.62 -11.99 -9.26
C ASP A 155 3.22 -11.98 -10.66
N PHE A 156 3.43 -13.16 -11.22
CA PHE A 156 4.11 -13.35 -12.50
C PHE A 156 3.51 -12.43 -13.55
N LYS A 157 2.20 -12.24 -13.50
CA LYS A 157 1.48 -11.29 -14.33
C LYS A 157 1.98 -9.85 -14.12
N ASP A 158 2.16 -9.43 -12.88
CA ASP A 158 2.66 -8.10 -12.53
C ASP A 158 4.12 -7.91 -12.98
N PHE A 159 4.94 -8.95 -12.81
CA PHE A 159 6.31 -8.95 -13.32
C PHE A 159 6.34 -8.79 -14.84
N VAL A 160 5.51 -9.57 -15.57
CA VAL A 160 5.41 -9.50 -17.04
C VAL A 160 4.90 -8.12 -17.45
N MET A 161 3.82 -7.63 -16.85
CA MET A 161 3.23 -6.32 -17.18
C MET A 161 4.18 -5.15 -16.94
N HIS A 162 5.05 -5.25 -15.96
CA HIS A 162 6.03 -4.19 -15.64
C HIS A 162 7.27 -4.21 -16.53
N ASN A 163 7.63 -5.37 -17.06
CA ASN A 163 8.90 -5.57 -17.76
C ASN A 163 8.75 -5.85 -19.27
N HIS A 164 7.56 -6.21 -19.77
CA HIS A 164 7.39 -6.58 -21.18
C HIS A 164 7.78 -5.46 -22.15
N THR A 165 7.63 -4.19 -21.78
CA THR A 165 8.03 -3.04 -22.60
C THR A 165 9.52 -2.68 -22.48
N LYS A 166 10.25 -3.31 -21.56
CA LYS A 166 11.68 -3.03 -21.28
C LYS A 166 12.61 -4.06 -21.90
N VAL A 167 12.04 -5.08 -22.52
CA VAL A 167 12.79 -6.20 -23.10
C VAL A 167 12.34 -6.44 -24.53
N ASP A 168 13.27 -6.87 -25.39
CA ASP A 168 13.00 -7.10 -26.81
C ASP A 168 12.49 -8.51 -27.10
N ASN A 169 12.68 -9.44 -26.17
CA ASN A 169 12.30 -10.83 -26.33
C ASN A 169 12.05 -11.55 -25.00
N ILE A 170 11.43 -12.72 -25.09
CA ILE A 170 11.02 -13.52 -23.94
C ILE A 170 12.22 -14.06 -23.13
N GLU A 171 13.36 -14.30 -23.77
CA GLU A 171 14.56 -14.80 -23.10
C GLU A 171 15.14 -13.75 -22.13
N GLN A 172 15.09 -12.48 -22.54
CA GLN A 172 15.47 -11.37 -21.65
C GLN A 172 14.48 -11.24 -20.48
N LEU A 173 13.19 -11.47 -20.73
CA LEU A 173 12.17 -11.42 -19.68
C LEU A 173 12.38 -12.57 -18.66
N ILE A 174 12.69 -13.78 -19.14
CA ILE A 174 13.03 -14.93 -18.29
C ILE A 174 14.28 -14.63 -17.47
N SER A 175 15.33 -14.08 -18.09
CA SER A 175 16.57 -13.69 -17.39
C SER A 175 16.31 -12.66 -16.28
N LEU A 176 15.44 -11.68 -16.53
CA LEU A 176 15.05 -10.67 -15.52
C LEU A 176 14.24 -11.26 -14.37
N SER A 177 13.51 -12.35 -14.59
CA SER A 177 12.68 -12.97 -13.56
C SER A 177 13.48 -13.76 -12.53
N ASN A 178 14.75 -14.10 -12.82
CA ASN A 178 15.55 -15.08 -12.09
C ASN A 178 14.86 -16.45 -11.94
N MET A 179 13.87 -16.75 -12.76
CA MET A 179 13.19 -18.04 -12.81
C MET A 179 13.83 -18.93 -13.86
N GLY A 180 13.87 -20.24 -13.60
CA GLY A 180 14.21 -21.20 -14.64
C GLY A 180 13.14 -21.23 -15.74
N ARG A 181 13.55 -21.52 -16.97
CA ARG A 181 12.64 -21.57 -18.15
C ARG A 181 11.40 -22.46 -17.91
N SER A 182 11.56 -23.55 -17.17
CA SER A 182 10.49 -24.48 -16.81
C SER A 182 9.51 -23.94 -15.74
N CYS A 183 9.90 -22.89 -15.01
CA CYS A 183 9.04 -22.23 -14.04
C CYS A 183 8.36 -20.98 -14.62
N PHE A 184 8.80 -20.54 -15.80
CA PHE A 184 8.26 -19.37 -16.49
C PHE A 184 7.05 -19.71 -17.36
N PHE A 185 6.95 -20.95 -17.80
CA PHE A 185 5.85 -21.53 -18.56
C PHE A 185 5.15 -22.62 -17.74
#